data_c4eebc35ce76ae55144984b8ecf5ffc6
#
_entry.id   c4eebc35ce76ae55144984b8ecf5ffc6
#
_cell.length_a   1.000
_cell.length_b   1.000
_cell.length_c   1.000
_cell.angle_alpha   90.00
_cell.angle_beta   90.00
_cell.angle_gamma   90.00
#
_symmetry.space_group_name_H-M   'P 1'
#
loop_
_entity.id
_entity.type
_entity.pdbx_description
1 polymer ?
#
loop_
_entity_poly.entity_id
_entity_poly.type
_entity_poly.pdbx_seq_one_letter_code
_entity_poly.pdbx_strand_id
1 'polypeptide(L)'
;NVARHLRIAATEHPDGVATKSPVSVSPTGEVSHEARTFRQLDQESDAAAAHLSQAGIAAGTRALLAVRPGHDLIVGMFALLKLGAVPVAIDPGMGWSAFLDCVRRSRPTALVGVRAATLLSRLPFAAFGTLRTRVTVGGSAWRRALATTPAAPRPLAEVTPDTLAAILFTSGSTGAPKGVCYTHGMFDAQIELVRLTYGIRPGETDMAMLPLFALFNPALGTTTVTPLLDSSRPLAADPAKLAAALLSEKVTCSFGSPAIWSKIADHCETRGVKLPNLRRLLIAGAPVSGELLAKLRIIAPHCVTHTPYGATECLPVTTITADELLGEARQLSLRGQGTCVGRPVSGVEIRVIRETDGAIA
;
A
#
# COMPACT_ATOMS: atom_id res chain seq x y z
N ASN A 1 0.50 -19.35 -2.73
CA ASN A 1 0.40 -18.36 -1.64
C ASN A 1 1.29 -17.16 -1.95
N VAL A 2 0.72 -15.97 -2.04
CA VAL A 2 1.43 -14.73 -2.44
C VAL A 2 2.55 -14.34 -1.47
N ALA A 3 2.49 -14.79 -0.21
CA ALA A 3 3.56 -14.53 0.77
C ALA A 3 4.92 -15.15 0.36
N ARG A 4 4.94 -16.08 -0.64
CA ARG A 4 6.18 -16.63 -1.19
C ARG A 4 7.13 -15.57 -1.75
N HIS A 5 6.61 -14.47 -2.27
CA HIS A 5 7.44 -13.41 -2.82
C HIS A 5 8.36 -12.77 -1.78
N LEU A 6 7.87 -12.54 -0.54
CA LEU A 6 8.74 -12.10 0.55
C LEU A 6 9.84 -13.13 0.85
N ARG A 7 9.50 -14.43 0.86
CA ARG A 7 10.47 -15.49 1.11
C ARG A 7 11.53 -15.57 0.01
N ILE A 8 11.13 -15.39 -1.25
CA ILE A 8 12.06 -15.30 -2.37
C ILE A 8 13.00 -14.10 -2.16
N ALA A 9 12.47 -12.90 -1.89
CA ALA A 9 13.28 -11.71 -1.64
C ALA A 9 14.23 -11.91 -0.43
N ALA A 10 13.78 -12.57 0.64
CA ALA A 10 14.62 -12.87 1.81
C ALA A 10 15.71 -13.91 1.53
N THR A 11 15.52 -14.77 0.51
CA THR A 11 16.52 -15.75 0.08
C THR A 11 17.53 -15.12 -0.88
N GLU A 12 17.06 -14.33 -1.84
CA GLU A 12 17.90 -13.71 -2.87
C GLU A 12 18.67 -12.49 -2.36
N HIS A 13 18.05 -11.70 -1.46
CA HIS A 13 18.58 -10.44 -0.93
C HIS A 13 18.47 -10.36 0.60
N PRO A 14 18.99 -11.35 1.36
CA PRO A 14 18.74 -11.49 2.81
C PRO A 14 19.11 -10.25 3.62
N ASP A 15 20.22 -9.61 3.29
CA ASP A 15 20.76 -8.45 4.01
C ASP A 15 20.34 -7.10 3.40
N GLY A 16 19.57 -7.15 2.27
CA GLY A 16 18.93 -5.98 1.69
C GLY A 16 17.89 -5.39 2.65
N VAL A 17 17.78 -4.07 2.70
CA VAL A 17 16.78 -3.40 3.54
C VAL A 17 15.40 -3.58 2.93
N ALA A 18 14.47 -4.16 3.70
CA ALA A 18 13.07 -4.36 3.30
C ALA A 18 12.18 -3.21 3.74
N THR A 19 12.37 -2.72 4.98
CA THR A 19 11.53 -1.64 5.53
C THR A 19 12.35 -0.64 6.32
N LYS A 20 11.93 0.64 6.24
CA LYS A 20 12.39 1.74 7.08
C LYS A 20 11.17 2.43 7.68
N SER A 21 11.03 2.38 8.99
CA SER A 21 9.90 2.97 9.71
C SER A 21 10.34 4.09 10.63
N PRO A 22 9.60 5.21 10.72
CA PRO A 22 9.98 6.34 11.56
C PRO A 22 9.90 5.96 13.04
N VAL A 23 10.94 6.26 13.81
CA VAL A 23 11.04 5.98 15.25
C VAL A 23 11.09 7.26 16.09
N SER A 24 11.69 8.32 15.58
CA SER A 24 11.76 9.60 16.27
C SER A 24 11.84 10.77 15.30
N VAL A 25 11.45 11.94 15.80
CA VAL A 25 11.61 13.21 15.09
C VAL A 25 12.48 14.11 15.96
N SER A 26 13.58 14.61 15.42
CA SER A 26 14.47 15.54 16.13
C SER A 26 13.79 16.90 16.34
N PRO A 27 14.27 17.74 17.26
CA PRO A 27 13.79 19.12 17.43
C PRO A 27 13.92 19.96 16.13
N THR A 28 14.83 19.59 15.24
CA THR A 28 15.02 20.23 13.93
C THR A 28 14.08 19.68 12.86
N GLY A 29 13.22 18.68 13.19
CA GLY A 29 12.26 18.07 12.28
C GLY A 29 12.81 16.91 11.44
N GLU A 30 14.04 16.49 11.68
CA GLU A 30 14.63 15.32 11.02
C GLU A 30 14.01 14.03 11.54
N VAL A 31 13.63 13.13 10.64
CA VAL A 31 13.01 11.85 10.97
C VAL A 31 14.06 10.75 10.95
N SER A 32 14.25 10.09 12.09
CA SER A 32 15.08 8.89 12.17
C SER A 32 14.26 7.66 11.87
N HIS A 33 14.82 6.76 11.05
CA HIS A 33 14.16 5.52 10.66
C HIS A 33 14.90 4.30 11.25
N GLU A 34 14.13 3.32 11.69
CA GLU A 34 14.63 1.99 12.01
C GLU A 34 14.47 1.09 10.78
N ALA A 35 15.56 0.42 10.40
CA ALA A 35 15.60 -0.47 9.24
C ALA A 35 15.42 -1.94 9.65
N ARG A 36 14.77 -2.73 8.78
CA ARG A 36 14.74 -4.19 8.83
C ARG A 36 15.14 -4.75 7.48
N THR A 37 15.94 -5.81 7.50
CA THR A 37 16.33 -6.53 6.28
C THR A 37 15.21 -7.46 5.81
N PHE A 38 15.30 -7.97 4.57
CA PHE A 38 14.35 -8.97 4.06
C PHE A 38 14.36 -10.24 4.90
N ARG A 39 15.53 -10.69 5.35
CA ARG A 39 15.67 -11.83 6.27
C ARG A 39 14.92 -11.58 7.57
N GLN A 40 15.14 -10.42 8.19
CA GLN A 40 14.46 -10.05 9.43
C GLN A 40 12.94 -9.98 9.23
N LEU A 41 12.48 -9.34 8.16
CA LEU A 41 11.04 -9.22 7.87
C LEU A 41 10.39 -10.58 7.65
N ASP A 42 11.05 -11.50 6.93
CA ASP A 42 10.51 -12.87 6.74
C ASP A 42 10.46 -13.64 8.06
N GLN A 43 11.53 -13.60 8.88
CA GLN A 43 11.57 -14.24 10.19
C GLN A 43 10.54 -13.66 11.16
N GLU A 44 10.43 -12.34 11.25
CA GLU A 44 9.46 -11.67 12.11
C GLU A 44 8.02 -11.97 11.68
N SER A 45 7.75 -12.06 10.38
CA SER A 45 6.43 -12.46 9.91
C SER A 45 6.12 -13.94 10.12
N ASP A 46 7.13 -14.83 10.15
CA ASP A 46 6.97 -16.23 10.57
C ASP A 46 6.67 -16.33 12.07
N ALA A 47 7.39 -15.57 12.90
CA ALA A 47 7.16 -15.51 14.35
C ALA A 47 5.78 -14.93 14.69
N ALA A 48 5.38 -13.86 13.97
CA ALA A 48 4.05 -13.28 14.08
C ALA A 48 2.97 -14.29 13.67
N ALA A 49 3.16 -15.03 12.58
CA ALA A 49 2.24 -16.08 12.13
C ALA A 49 2.08 -17.18 13.18
N ALA A 50 3.17 -17.60 13.84
CA ALA A 50 3.11 -18.56 14.95
C ALA A 50 2.28 -18.00 16.12
N HIS A 51 2.52 -16.74 16.51
CA HIS A 51 1.77 -16.07 17.58
C HIS A 51 0.27 -15.93 17.23
N LEU A 52 -0.07 -15.54 16.02
CA LEU A 52 -1.45 -15.45 15.54
C LEU A 52 -2.13 -16.83 15.50
N SER A 53 -1.41 -17.86 15.06
CA SER A 53 -1.91 -19.24 15.07
C SER A 53 -2.22 -19.75 16.48
N GLN A 54 -1.36 -19.47 17.47
CA GLN A 54 -1.59 -19.78 18.88
C GLN A 54 -2.82 -19.03 19.44
N ALA A 55 -3.12 -17.85 18.92
CA ALA A 55 -4.33 -17.11 19.28
C ALA A 55 -5.59 -17.63 18.57
N GLY A 56 -5.51 -18.69 17.76
CA GLY A 56 -6.63 -19.31 17.06
C GLY A 56 -6.93 -18.73 15.67
N ILE A 57 -5.99 -18.00 15.07
CA ILE A 57 -6.11 -17.51 13.69
C ILE A 57 -5.54 -18.59 12.74
N ALA A 58 -6.36 -19.05 11.80
CA ALA A 58 -6.04 -20.11 10.86
C ALA A 58 -6.43 -19.72 9.43
N ALA A 59 -6.19 -20.62 8.47
CA ALA A 59 -6.59 -20.43 7.08
C ALA A 59 -8.09 -20.09 6.97
N GLY A 60 -8.42 -19.13 6.12
CA GLY A 60 -9.77 -18.62 5.91
C GLY A 60 -10.30 -17.69 7.00
N THR A 61 -9.59 -17.51 8.14
CA THR A 61 -9.99 -16.56 9.18
C THR A 61 -9.95 -15.13 8.63
N ARG A 62 -11.08 -14.42 8.62
CA ARG A 62 -11.12 -12.99 8.31
C ARG A 62 -10.64 -12.18 9.51
N ALA A 63 -9.53 -11.51 9.35
CA ALA A 63 -8.88 -10.73 10.40
C ALA A 63 -8.91 -9.23 10.06
N LEU A 64 -9.66 -8.43 10.83
CA LEU A 64 -9.60 -6.98 10.72
C LEU A 64 -8.19 -6.51 11.07
N LEU A 65 -7.50 -5.89 10.10
CA LEU A 65 -6.14 -5.39 10.26
C LEU A 65 -6.17 -3.89 10.58
N ALA A 66 -6.06 -3.55 11.86
CA ALA A 66 -6.15 -2.18 12.37
C ALA A 66 -4.79 -1.75 12.96
N VAL A 67 -3.77 -1.70 12.11
CA VAL A 67 -2.39 -1.36 12.44
C VAL A 67 -1.99 -0.08 11.72
N ARG A 68 -1.19 0.76 12.37
CA ARG A 68 -0.65 1.97 11.72
C ARG A 68 0.33 1.60 10.62
N PRO A 69 0.46 2.43 9.57
CA PRO A 69 1.51 2.26 8.58
C PRO A 69 2.89 2.14 9.23
N GLY A 70 3.69 1.22 8.72
CA GLY A 70 5.01 0.93 9.23
C GLY A 70 5.32 -0.57 9.23
N HIS A 71 6.41 -0.92 9.87
CA HIS A 71 6.94 -2.27 9.92
C HIS A 71 5.91 -3.30 10.42
N ASP A 72 5.24 -3.03 11.55
CA ASP A 72 4.24 -3.92 12.13
C ASP A 72 3.03 -4.20 11.21
N LEU A 73 2.63 -3.23 10.36
CA LEU A 73 1.58 -3.43 9.37
C LEU A 73 2.01 -4.47 8.33
N ILE A 74 3.25 -4.35 7.83
CA ILE A 74 3.82 -5.26 6.83
C ILE A 74 4.01 -6.66 7.43
N VAL A 75 4.57 -6.74 8.63
CA VAL A 75 4.71 -8.02 9.38
C VAL A 75 3.35 -8.68 9.57
N GLY A 76 2.36 -7.93 10.06
CA GLY A 76 1.00 -8.46 10.30
C GLY A 76 0.31 -8.94 9.02
N MET A 77 0.45 -8.20 7.92
CA MET A 77 -0.08 -8.58 6.62
C MET A 77 0.54 -9.89 6.13
N PHE A 78 1.89 -9.97 6.09
CA PHE A 78 2.57 -11.19 5.63
C PHE A 78 2.34 -12.37 6.58
N ALA A 79 2.24 -12.14 7.90
CA ALA A 79 1.88 -13.19 8.86
C ALA A 79 0.50 -13.80 8.57
N LEU A 80 -0.51 -12.98 8.30
CA LEU A 80 -1.85 -13.42 7.93
C LEU A 80 -1.84 -14.18 6.59
N LEU A 81 -1.16 -13.66 5.57
CA LEU A 81 -1.03 -14.32 4.28
C LEU A 81 -0.31 -15.67 4.38
N LYS A 82 0.76 -15.77 5.19
CA LYS A 82 1.48 -17.03 5.46
C LYS A 82 0.58 -18.08 6.09
N LEU A 83 -0.37 -17.67 6.93
CA LEU A 83 -1.38 -18.55 7.54
C LEU A 83 -2.52 -18.92 6.58
N GLY A 84 -2.63 -18.30 5.41
CA GLY A 84 -3.81 -18.40 4.56
C GLY A 84 -5.05 -17.72 5.19
N ALA A 85 -4.85 -16.87 6.20
CA ALA A 85 -5.89 -16.02 6.75
C ALA A 85 -6.14 -14.82 5.83
N VAL A 86 -7.32 -14.21 5.96
CA VAL A 86 -7.80 -13.14 5.10
C VAL A 86 -7.75 -11.79 5.84
N PRO A 87 -6.70 -10.98 5.65
CA PRO A 87 -6.69 -9.62 6.18
C PRO A 87 -7.83 -8.79 5.58
N VAL A 88 -8.55 -8.09 6.44
CA VAL A 88 -9.56 -7.10 6.08
C VAL A 88 -8.97 -5.73 6.37
N ALA A 89 -8.63 -4.98 5.33
CA ALA A 89 -8.08 -3.63 5.43
C ALA A 89 -9.15 -2.60 5.06
N ILE A 90 -9.34 -1.63 5.94
CA ILE A 90 -10.33 -0.56 5.77
C ILE A 90 -9.58 0.77 5.82
N ASP A 91 -9.82 1.63 4.84
CA ASP A 91 -9.24 2.97 4.79
C ASP A 91 -9.69 3.79 6.01
N PRO A 92 -8.78 4.23 6.88
CA PRO A 92 -9.12 5.01 8.07
C PRO A 92 -9.73 6.38 7.75
N GLY A 93 -9.57 6.88 6.53
CA GLY A 93 -10.15 8.15 6.05
C GLY A 93 -11.66 8.11 5.79
N MET A 94 -12.29 6.92 5.78
CA MET A 94 -13.73 6.77 5.49
C MET A 94 -14.68 7.35 6.53
N GLY A 95 -14.21 7.69 7.72
CA GLY A 95 -15.04 8.09 8.85
C GLY A 95 -15.68 6.89 9.59
N TRP A 96 -16.14 7.16 10.80
CA TRP A 96 -16.51 6.11 11.76
C TRP A 96 -17.71 5.26 11.33
N SER A 97 -18.78 5.89 10.82
CA SER A 97 -19.98 5.16 10.39
C SER A 97 -19.69 4.19 9.25
N ALA A 98 -18.99 4.66 8.21
CA ALA A 98 -18.59 3.84 7.08
C ALA A 98 -17.63 2.72 7.49
N PHE A 99 -16.71 3.00 8.42
CA PHE A 99 -15.83 1.98 9.00
C PHE A 99 -16.63 0.85 9.66
N LEU A 100 -17.61 1.17 10.52
CA LEU A 100 -18.45 0.16 11.19
C LEU A 100 -19.26 -0.65 10.17
N ASP A 101 -19.75 -0.01 9.11
CA ASP A 101 -20.45 -0.71 8.03
C ASP A 101 -19.53 -1.70 7.28
N CYS A 102 -18.29 -1.32 7.00
CA CYS A 102 -17.30 -2.21 6.40
C CYS A 102 -17.02 -3.42 7.30
N VAL A 103 -16.83 -3.20 8.61
CA VAL A 103 -16.61 -4.27 9.58
C VAL A 103 -17.82 -5.22 9.61
N ARG A 104 -19.06 -4.68 9.68
CA ARG A 104 -20.26 -5.48 9.70
C ARG A 104 -20.41 -6.34 8.43
N ARG A 105 -20.10 -5.78 7.27
CA ARG A 105 -20.20 -6.47 5.96
C ARG A 105 -19.13 -7.54 5.78
N SER A 106 -17.88 -7.27 6.20
CA SER A 106 -16.79 -8.23 6.10
C SER A 106 -16.86 -9.36 7.14
N ARG A 107 -17.63 -9.16 8.24
CA ARG A 107 -17.84 -10.15 9.31
C ARG A 107 -16.51 -10.78 9.79
N PRO A 108 -15.51 -10.00 10.23
CA PRO A 108 -14.26 -10.56 10.69
C PRO A 108 -14.48 -11.34 12.00
N THR A 109 -13.76 -12.43 12.17
CA THR A 109 -13.77 -13.22 13.42
C THR A 109 -12.56 -12.94 14.29
N ALA A 110 -11.53 -12.31 13.73
CA ALA A 110 -10.34 -11.86 14.43
C ALA A 110 -10.07 -10.37 14.20
N LEU A 111 -9.39 -9.75 15.18
CA LEU A 111 -8.81 -8.41 15.08
C LEU A 111 -7.32 -8.51 15.37
N VAL A 112 -6.50 -8.02 14.47
CA VAL A 112 -5.06 -7.78 14.65
C VAL A 112 -4.85 -6.27 14.59
N GLY A 113 -4.57 -5.63 15.71
CA GLY A 113 -4.58 -4.18 15.73
C GLY A 113 -3.83 -3.55 16.90
N VAL A 114 -3.62 -2.23 16.81
CA VAL A 114 -3.03 -1.47 17.91
C VAL A 114 -3.91 -1.51 19.16
N ARG A 115 -3.31 -1.20 20.33
CA ARG A 115 -4.01 -1.25 21.61
C ARG A 115 -5.34 -0.47 21.62
N ALA A 116 -5.37 0.70 21.01
CA ALA A 116 -6.60 1.49 20.91
C ALA A 116 -7.70 0.75 20.14
N ALA A 117 -7.37 0.11 19.02
CA ALA A 117 -8.33 -0.66 18.22
C ALA A 117 -8.84 -1.89 18.99
N THR A 118 -7.97 -2.61 19.69
CA THR A 118 -8.36 -3.77 20.49
C THR A 118 -9.26 -3.39 21.68
N LEU A 119 -9.03 -2.25 22.31
CA LEU A 119 -9.91 -1.72 23.37
C LEU A 119 -11.26 -1.26 22.82
N LEU A 120 -11.24 -0.47 21.73
CA LEU A 120 -12.45 0.04 21.07
C LEU A 120 -13.36 -1.09 20.60
N SER A 121 -12.79 -2.19 20.10
CA SER A 121 -13.54 -3.36 19.62
C SER A 121 -14.28 -4.14 20.72
N ARG A 122 -14.06 -3.80 22.00
CA ARG A 122 -14.80 -4.36 23.15
C ARG A 122 -16.07 -3.58 23.49
N LEU A 123 -16.22 -2.40 22.90
CA LEU A 123 -17.45 -1.63 23.08
C LEU A 123 -18.63 -2.34 22.38
N PRO A 124 -19.87 -2.14 22.85
CA PRO A 124 -21.04 -2.89 22.42
C PRO A 124 -21.57 -2.43 21.04
N PHE A 125 -20.69 -2.26 20.07
CA PHE A 125 -21.10 -2.02 18.68
C PHE A 125 -21.41 -3.36 18.00
N ALA A 126 -22.57 -3.47 17.38
CA ALA A 126 -23.00 -4.67 16.64
C ALA A 126 -22.00 -5.12 15.57
N ALA A 127 -21.25 -4.17 14.99
CA ALA A 127 -20.21 -4.43 13.99
C ALA A 127 -19.08 -5.34 14.53
N PHE A 128 -18.78 -5.30 15.83
CA PHE A 128 -17.73 -6.10 16.46
C PHE A 128 -18.26 -7.43 17.05
N GLY A 129 -19.54 -7.72 16.91
CA GLY A 129 -20.17 -8.91 17.47
C GLY A 129 -19.65 -10.24 16.93
N THR A 130 -19.02 -10.26 15.76
CA THR A 130 -18.40 -11.45 15.19
C THR A 130 -16.98 -11.72 15.68
N LEU A 131 -16.33 -10.74 16.33
CA LEU A 131 -14.95 -10.85 16.77
C LEU A 131 -14.82 -11.80 17.97
N ARG A 132 -14.09 -12.90 17.79
CA ARG A 132 -13.77 -13.89 18.82
C ARG A 132 -12.34 -13.72 19.34
N THR A 133 -11.41 -13.46 18.46
CA THR A 133 -9.97 -13.31 18.77
C THR A 133 -9.53 -11.86 18.60
N ARG A 134 -8.68 -11.38 19.52
CA ARG A 134 -8.08 -10.05 19.47
C ARG A 134 -6.60 -10.14 19.81
N VAL A 135 -5.75 -9.72 18.89
CA VAL A 135 -4.29 -9.67 19.05
C VAL A 135 -3.83 -8.21 19.03
N THR A 136 -3.12 -7.81 20.08
CA THR A 136 -2.60 -6.44 20.19
C THR A 136 -1.20 -6.34 19.61
N VAL A 137 -1.08 -5.67 18.49
CA VAL A 137 0.18 -5.33 17.80
C VAL A 137 0.92 -4.26 18.61
N GLY A 138 2.26 -4.37 18.70
CA GLY A 138 3.12 -3.46 19.47
C GLY A 138 3.04 -3.68 21.00
N GLY A 139 2.20 -4.60 21.48
CA GLY A 139 2.14 -5.01 22.88
C GLY A 139 3.32 -5.88 23.29
N SER A 140 3.45 -6.16 24.61
CA SER A 140 4.57 -6.97 25.13
C SER A 140 4.60 -8.39 24.57
N ALA A 141 3.44 -9.03 24.39
CA ALA A 141 3.34 -10.38 23.80
C ALA A 141 3.77 -10.39 22.34
N TRP A 142 3.31 -9.39 21.55
CA TRP A 142 3.72 -9.21 20.16
C TRP A 142 5.23 -9.01 20.04
N ARG A 143 5.80 -8.07 20.80
CA ARG A 143 7.25 -7.81 20.79
C ARG A 143 8.09 -9.02 21.19
N ARG A 144 7.65 -9.79 22.19
CA ARG A 144 8.32 -11.05 22.56
C ARG A 144 8.24 -12.09 21.44
N ALA A 145 7.09 -12.19 20.78
CA ALA A 145 6.95 -13.10 19.65
C ALA A 145 7.93 -12.73 18.52
N LEU A 146 8.00 -11.46 18.12
CA LEU A 146 8.91 -10.99 17.06
C LEU A 146 10.40 -11.14 17.44
N ALA A 147 10.74 -11.06 18.73
CA ALA A 147 12.10 -11.27 19.21
C ALA A 147 12.55 -12.74 19.17
N THR A 148 11.62 -13.67 18.89
CA THR A 148 11.92 -15.11 18.80
C THR A 148 12.29 -15.44 17.37
N THR A 149 13.55 -15.76 17.10
CA THR A 149 13.97 -16.24 15.79
C THR A 149 13.46 -17.68 15.60
N PRO A 150 12.63 -17.94 14.58
CA PRO A 150 12.21 -19.30 14.28
C PRO A 150 13.39 -20.20 13.95
N ALA A 151 13.40 -21.43 14.45
CA ALA A 151 14.47 -22.41 14.15
C ALA A 151 14.50 -22.82 12.66
N ALA A 152 13.35 -22.73 11.99
CA ALA A 152 13.20 -22.98 10.55
C ALA A 152 12.09 -22.09 9.98
N PRO A 153 12.13 -21.80 8.69
CA PRO A 153 11.07 -21.07 8.01
C PRO A 153 9.72 -21.79 8.17
N ARG A 154 8.67 -21.04 8.53
CA ARG A 154 7.33 -21.59 8.65
C ARG A 154 6.81 -22.03 7.28
N PRO A 155 6.23 -23.24 7.12
CA PRO A 155 5.53 -23.62 5.90
C PRO A 155 4.41 -22.63 5.60
N LEU A 156 4.30 -22.22 4.35
CA LEU A 156 3.19 -21.39 3.88
C LEU A 156 1.92 -22.25 3.80
N ALA A 157 0.78 -21.69 4.18
CA ALA A 157 -0.50 -22.36 3.99
C ALA A 157 -0.70 -22.72 2.51
N GLU A 158 -1.20 -23.91 2.27
CA GLU A 158 -1.58 -24.37 0.93
C GLU A 158 -2.84 -23.61 0.50
N VAL A 159 -2.74 -22.97 -0.67
CA VAL A 159 -3.82 -22.18 -1.27
C VAL A 159 -3.76 -22.33 -2.79
N THR A 160 -4.92 -22.18 -3.43
CA THR A 160 -5.02 -22.07 -4.89
C THR A 160 -4.97 -20.62 -5.34
N PRO A 161 -4.77 -20.31 -6.61
CA PRO A 161 -4.87 -18.96 -7.14
C PRO A 161 -6.21 -18.29 -6.83
N ASP A 162 -7.31 -19.05 -6.78
CA ASP A 162 -8.68 -18.55 -6.51
C ASP A 162 -9.00 -18.39 -5.02
N THR A 163 -8.10 -18.85 -4.13
CA THR A 163 -8.29 -18.69 -2.69
C THR A 163 -8.27 -17.20 -2.32
N LEU A 164 -9.27 -16.76 -1.53
CA LEU A 164 -9.36 -15.39 -1.04
C LEU A 164 -8.14 -15.02 -0.19
N ALA A 165 -7.43 -13.97 -0.59
CA ALA A 165 -6.21 -13.51 0.05
C ALA A 165 -6.42 -12.27 0.92
N ALA A 166 -7.30 -11.34 0.52
CA ALA A 166 -7.60 -10.14 1.29
C ALA A 166 -8.97 -9.55 0.91
N ILE A 167 -9.52 -8.71 1.80
CA ILE A 167 -10.68 -7.85 1.51
C ILE A 167 -10.24 -6.41 1.76
N LEU A 168 -10.25 -5.58 0.72
CA LEU A 168 -9.83 -4.19 0.79
C LEU A 168 -11.03 -3.26 0.63
N PHE A 169 -11.26 -2.39 1.62
CA PHE A 169 -12.27 -1.35 1.53
C PHE A 169 -11.61 0.00 1.29
N THR A 170 -12.02 0.66 0.24
CA THR A 170 -11.60 2.02 -0.09
C THR A 170 -12.81 2.94 -0.18
N SER A 171 -12.58 4.25 -0.02
CA SER A 171 -13.60 5.27 -0.21
C SER A 171 -14.00 5.31 -1.68
N GLY A 172 -15.05 4.57 -2.06
CA GLY A 172 -15.59 4.58 -3.42
C GLY A 172 -16.25 5.93 -3.75
N SER A 173 -16.10 6.37 -5.00
CA SER A 173 -16.69 7.63 -5.50
C SER A 173 -18.23 7.61 -5.59
N THR A 174 -18.88 6.45 -5.42
CA THR A 174 -20.29 6.23 -5.79
C THR A 174 -21.21 5.76 -4.67
N GLY A 175 -20.90 6.03 -3.39
CA GLY A 175 -21.83 5.69 -2.30
C GLY A 175 -21.25 4.78 -1.21
N ALA A 176 -22.00 3.79 -0.75
CA ALA A 176 -21.57 2.91 0.36
C ALA A 176 -20.26 2.17 0.03
N PRO A 177 -19.31 2.10 0.98
CA PRO A 177 -18.02 1.43 0.75
C PRO A 177 -18.21 0.00 0.28
N LYS A 178 -17.45 -0.39 -0.76
CA LYS A 178 -17.42 -1.75 -1.29
C LYS A 178 -16.15 -2.46 -0.86
N GLY A 179 -16.28 -3.71 -0.40
CA GLY A 179 -15.13 -4.57 -0.11
C GLY A 179 -14.69 -5.31 -1.37
N VAL A 180 -13.52 -4.99 -1.87
CA VAL A 180 -12.91 -5.70 -2.99
C VAL A 180 -12.24 -6.97 -2.49
N CYS A 181 -12.64 -8.11 -3.04
CA CYS A 181 -12.10 -9.42 -2.69
C CYS A 181 -10.93 -9.75 -3.61
N TYR A 182 -9.73 -9.76 -3.06
CA TYR A 182 -8.52 -10.18 -3.76
C TYR A 182 -8.23 -11.66 -3.53
N THR A 183 -7.97 -12.40 -4.59
CA THR A 183 -7.43 -13.75 -4.50
C THR A 183 -5.90 -13.74 -4.52
N HIS A 184 -5.28 -14.87 -4.16
CA HIS A 184 -3.83 -15.01 -4.25
C HIS A 184 -3.32 -14.86 -5.68
N GLY A 185 -4.06 -15.38 -6.67
CA GLY A 185 -3.73 -15.24 -8.09
C GLY A 185 -3.82 -13.80 -8.58
N MET A 186 -4.81 -13.02 -8.09
CA MET A 186 -4.92 -11.59 -8.44
C MET A 186 -3.72 -10.79 -7.91
N PHE A 187 -3.27 -11.03 -6.68
CA PHE A 187 -2.07 -10.39 -6.15
C PHE A 187 -0.82 -10.78 -6.91
N ASP A 188 -0.66 -12.06 -7.27
CA ASP A 188 0.46 -12.53 -8.09
C ASP A 188 0.51 -11.80 -9.44
N ALA A 189 -0.63 -11.78 -10.14
CA ALA A 189 -0.74 -11.10 -11.43
C ALA A 189 -0.44 -9.60 -11.30
N GLN A 190 -0.92 -8.97 -10.22
CA GLN A 190 -0.70 -7.54 -10.00
C GLN A 190 0.77 -7.21 -9.68
N ILE A 191 1.45 -8.03 -8.87
CA ILE A 191 2.90 -7.87 -8.59
C ILE A 191 3.68 -7.91 -9.90
N GLU A 192 3.42 -8.91 -10.74
CA GLU A 192 4.11 -9.07 -12.03
C GLU A 192 3.77 -7.93 -13.00
N LEU A 193 2.49 -7.56 -13.09
CA LEU A 193 2.04 -6.47 -13.95
C LEU A 193 2.70 -5.14 -13.57
N VAL A 194 2.73 -4.79 -12.28
CA VAL A 194 3.34 -3.57 -11.78
C VAL A 194 4.85 -3.59 -12.02
N ARG A 195 5.50 -4.73 -11.75
CA ARG A 195 6.93 -4.92 -11.99
C ARG A 195 7.31 -4.71 -13.46
N LEU A 196 6.59 -5.32 -14.39
CA LEU A 196 6.86 -5.22 -15.82
C LEU A 196 6.50 -3.84 -16.39
N THR A 197 5.31 -3.31 -16.04
CA THR A 197 4.81 -2.04 -16.58
C THR A 197 5.72 -0.88 -16.22
N TYR A 198 6.23 -0.86 -15.00
CA TYR A 198 7.05 0.24 -14.50
C TYR A 198 8.54 -0.08 -14.41
N GLY A 199 8.96 -1.28 -14.79
CA GLY A 199 10.37 -1.70 -14.76
C GLY A 199 10.96 -1.67 -13.35
N ILE A 200 10.17 -2.04 -12.32
CA ILE A 200 10.62 -2.04 -10.92
C ILE A 200 11.65 -3.14 -10.72
N ARG A 201 12.75 -2.81 -10.03
CA ARG A 201 13.86 -3.73 -9.78
C ARG A 201 14.11 -3.90 -8.29
N PRO A 202 14.53 -5.09 -7.85
CA PRO A 202 15.02 -5.28 -6.49
C PRO A 202 16.10 -4.26 -6.12
N GLY A 203 16.11 -3.82 -4.85
CA GLY A 203 17.06 -2.83 -4.33
C GLY A 203 16.65 -1.36 -4.55
N GLU A 204 15.58 -1.08 -5.29
CA GLU A 204 15.00 0.27 -5.33
C GLU A 204 14.39 0.64 -3.97
N THR A 205 14.32 1.95 -3.70
CA THR A 205 13.73 2.48 -2.45
C THR A 205 12.43 3.21 -2.79
N ASP A 206 11.31 2.73 -2.26
CA ASP A 206 10.00 3.31 -2.47
C ASP A 206 9.44 3.96 -1.20
N MET A 207 8.86 5.15 -1.36
CA MET A 207 8.09 5.81 -0.31
C MET A 207 6.66 6.03 -0.80
N ALA A 208 5.81 5.00 -0.59
CA ALA A 208 4.40 5.07 -0.95
C ALA A 208 3.63 5.97 0.03
N MET A 209 3.02 7.04 -0.48
CA MET A 209 2.19 7.96 0.30
C MET A 209 0.80 7.37 0.63
N LEU A 210 0.45 6.24 0.01
CA LEU A 210 -0.74 5.46 0.30
C LEU A 210 -0.31 4.10 0.86
N PRO A 211 -0.55 3.81 2.16
CA PRO A 211 0.05 2.69 2.88
C PRO A 211 -0.21 1.30 2.29
N LEU A 212 -1.38 1.10 1.66
CA LEU A 212 -1.73 -0.19 1.06
C LEU A 212 -0.82 -0.54 -0.13
N PHE A 213 -0.31 0.45 -0.86
CA PHE A 213 0.62 0.23 -1.97
C PHE A 213 2.01 -0.19 -1.48
N ALA A 214 2.42 0.26 -0.28
CA ALA A 214 3.67 -0.17 0.35
C ALA A 214 3.71 -1.68 0.65
N LEU A 215 2.55 -2.36 0.69
CA LEU A 215 2.48 -3.80 0.92
C LEU A 215 2.99 -4.65 -0.25
N PHE A 216 3.08 -4.07 -1.46
CA PHE A 216 3.67 -4.74 -2.62
C PHE A 216 5.20 -4.71 -2.62
N ASN A 217 5.81 -3.70 -1.99
CA ASN A 217 7.25 -3.48 -2.03
C ASN A 217 8.09 -4.67 -1.58
N PRO A 218 7.79 -5.37 -0.45
CA PRO A 218 8.58 -6.53 -0.06
C PRO A 218 8.49 -7.68 -1.07
N ALA A 219 7.34 -7.81 -1.76
CA ALA A 219 7.15 -8.81 -2.81
C ALA A 219 7.91 -8.45 -4.10
N LEU A 220 8.19 -7.17 -4.32
CA LEU A 220 8.97 -6.65 -5.45
C LEU A 220 10.48 -6.61 -5.15
N GLY A 221 10.90 -6.97 -3.94
CA GLY A 221 12.30 -6.85 -3.50
C GLY A 221 12.77 -5.41 -3.31
N THR A 222 11.85 -4.46 -3.09
CA THR A 222 12.16 -3.04 -2.91
C THR A 222 12.07 -2.62 -1.43
N THR A 223 12.89 -1.65 -1.04
CA THR A 223 12.85 -1.07 0.30
C THR A 223 11.62 -0.20 0.47
N THR A 224 10.81 -0.45 1.48
CA THR A 224 9.67 0.39 1.87
C THR A 224 10.09 1.44 2.87
N VAL A 225 10.06 2.71 2.54
CA VAL A 225 10.17 3.82 3.49
C VAL A 225 8.77 4.26 3.89
N THR A 226 8.45 4.18 5.17
CA THR A 226 7.17 4.65 5.69
C THR A 226 7.22 6.16 5.88
N PRO A 227 6.38 6.96 5.18
CA PRO A 227 6.35 8.40 5.36
C PRO A 227 5.74 8.78 6.72
N LEU A 228 6.19 9.88 7.29
CA LEU A 228 5.59 10.47 8.48
C LEU A 228 4.32 11.23 8.09
N LEU A 229 3.23 10.51 7.93
CA LEU A 229 1.92 11.09 7.62
C LEU A 229 0.78 10.37 8.37
N ASP A 230 -0.27 11.10 8.67
CA ASP A 230 -1.52 10.55 9.20
C ASP A 230 -2.38 10.07 8.02
N SER A 231 -2.51 8.75 7.86
CA SER A 231 -3.27 8.14 6.77
C SER A 231 -4.76 8.48 6.79
N SER A 232 -5.31 8.90 7.95
CA SER A 232 -6.70 9.37 8.05
C SER A 232 -6.87 10.80 7.56
N ARG A 233 -5.78 11.57 7.52
CA ARG A 233 -5.73 12.96 7.07
C ARG A 233 -4.51 13.25 6.21
N PRO A 234 -4.36 12.58 5.06
CA PRO A 234 -3.14 12.66 4.25
C PRO A 234 -2.83 14.10 3.79
N LEU A 235 -3.86 14.93 3.61
CA LEU A 235 -3.68 16.33 3.25
C LEU A 235 -3.16 17.22 4.39
N ALA A 236 -3.12 16.74 5.62
CA ALA A 236 -2.50 17.45 6.74
C ALA A 236 -0.98 17.16 6.84
N ALA A 237 -0.43 16.31 5.97
CA ALA A 237 1.00 16.03 5.95
C ALA A 237 1.83 17.29 5.69
N ASP A 238 2.95 17.39 6.40
CA ASP A 238 3.93 18.47 6.24
C ASP A 238 4.82 18.19 5.00
N PRO A 239 4.71 18.98 3.93
CA PRO A 239 5.48 18.72 2.70
C PRO A 239 6.99 18.87 2.90
N ALA A 240 7.44 19.67 3.86
CA ALA A 240 8.86 19.83 4.16
C ALA A 240 9.44 18.51 4.72
N LYS A 241 8.72 17.85 5.64
CA LYS A 241 9.14 16.56 6.20
C LYS A 241 9.13 15.46 5.15
N LEU A 242 8.14 15.46 4.26
CA LEU A 242 8.07 14.49 3.17
C LEU A 242 9.23 14.69 2.18
N ALA A 243 9.53 15.93 1.79
CA ALA A 243 10.65 16.24 0.91
C ALA A 243 12.00 15.88 1.56
N ALA A 244 12.17 16.18 2.85
CA ALA A 244 13.37 15.80 3.60
C ALA A 244 13.56 14.28 3.65
N ALA A 245 12.49 13.51 3.89
CA ALA A 245 12.55 12.05 3.90
C ALA A 245 12.85 11.48 2.51
N LEU A 246 12.29 12.04 1.42
CA LEU A 246 12.61 11.66 0.04
C LEU A 246 14.10 11.80 -0.25
N LEU A 247 14.73 12.85 0.28
CA LEU A 247 16.17 13.13 0.12
C LEU A 247 17.04 12.25 1.01
N SER A 248 16.79 12.24 2.33
CA SER A 248 17.63 11.54 3.32
C SER A 248 17.63 10.03 3.09
N GLU A 249 16.47 9.47 2.72
CA GLU A 249 16.33 8.04 2.44
C GLU A 249 16.68 7.65 0.99
N LYS A 250 17.11 8.63 0.18
CA LYS A 250 17.50 8.46 -1.23
C LYS A 250 16.41 7.70 -2.02
N VAL A 251 15.15 8.12 -1.84
CA VAL A 251 14.00 7.48 -2.45
C VAL A 251 14.10 7.53 -3.96
N THR A 252 13.96 6.37 -4.61
CA THR A 252 14.02 6.24 -6.07
C THR A 252 12.64 6.14 -6.70
N CYS A 253 11.65 5.64 -5.96
CA CYS A 253 10.28 5.46 -6.40
C CYS A 253 9.30 6.05 -5.40
N SER A 254 8.13 6.51 -5.87
CA SER A 254 7.06 6.88 -4.97
C SER A 254 5.69 6.71 -5.64
N PHE A 255 4.69 6.37 -4.84
CA PHE A 255 3.29 6.33 -5.24
C PHE A 255 2.49 7.32 -4.39
N GLY A 256 1.62 8.14 -5.01
CA GLY A 256 0.81 9.08 -4.24
C GLY A 256 -0.35 9.68 -5.02
N SER A 257 -1.17 10.48 -4.32
CA SER A 257 -2.24 11.25 -4.96
C SER A 257 -1.72 12.58 -5.52
N PRO A 258 -2.41 13.15 -6.53
CA PRO A 258 -2.07 14.47 -7.04
C PRO A 258 -2.02 15.54 -5.95
N ALA A 259 -2.94 15.48 -4.97
CA ALA A 259 -3.04 16.46 -3.91
C ALA A 259 -1.82 16.47 -2.96
N ILE A 260 -1.27 15.30 -2.63
CA ILE A 260 -0.04 15.21 -1.82
C ILE A 260 1.15 15.70 -2.63
N TRP A 261 1.28 15.26 -3.88
CA TRP A 261 2.40 15.64 -4.73
C TRP A 261 2.39 17.10 -5.13
N SER A 262 1.21 17.75 -5.27
CA SER A 262 1.14 19.21 -5.43
C SER A 262 1.77 19.94 -4.26
N LYS A 263 1.46 19.56 -3.02
CA LYS A 263 2.07 20.18 -1.83
C LYS A 263 3.59 20.02 -1.77
N ILE A 264 4.08 18.80 -2.10
CA ILE A 264 5.52 18.54 -2.14
C ILE A 264 6.17 19.36 -3.24
N ALA A 265 5.56 19.42 -4.43
CA ALA A 265 6.07 20.17 -5.57
C ALA A 265 6.14 21.67 -5.28
N ASP A 266 5.07 22.25 -4.72
CA ASP A 266 5.01 23.66 -4.36
C ASP A 266 6.06 24.02 -3.31
N HIS A 267 6.23 23.15 -2.28
CA HIS A 267 7.29 23.34 -1.28
C HIS A 267 8.68 23.29 -1.90
N CYS A 268 8.96 22.28 -2.73
CA CYS A 268 10.26 22.09 -3.39
C CYS A 268 10.57 23.26 -4.35
N GLU A 269 9.59 23.69 -5.14
CA GLU A 269 9.73 24.82 -6.05
C GLU A 269 10.05 26.12 -5.30
N THR A 270 9.25 26.44 -4.27
CA THR A 270 9.41 27.66 -3.45
C THR A 270 10.75 27.71 -2.72
N ARG A 271 11.27 26.55 -2.29
CA ARG A 271 12.51 26.45 -1.52
C ARG A 271 13.74 26.10 -2.38
N GLY A 272 13.58 25.94 -3.68
CA GLY A 272 14.66 25.52 -4.58
C GLY A 272 15.17 24.11 -4.33
N VAL A 273 14.36 23.25 -3.68
CA VAL A 273 14.73 21.86 -3.37
C VAL A 273 14.59 20.99 -4.62
N LYS A 274 15.57 20.14 -4.89
CA LYS A 274 15.54 19.13 -5.95
C LYS A 274 15.49 17.74 -5.35
N LEU A 275 14.89 16.80 -6.10
CA LEU A 275 14.77 15.38 -5.74
C LEU A 275 15.59 14.52 -6.72
N PRO A 276 16.93 14.58 -6.66
CA PRO A 276 17.80 14.01 -7.70
C PRO A 276 17.80 12.48 -7.74
N ASN A 277 17.40 11.82 -6.65
CA ASN A 277 17.36 10.36 -6.57
C ASN A 277 16.08 9.77 -7.15
N LEU A 278 14.99 10.57 -7.22
CA LEU A 278 13.70 10.10 -7.70
C LEU A 278 13.79 9.74 -9.19
N ARG A 279 13.47 8.49 -9.51
CA ARG A 279 13.54 7.92 -10.87
C ARG A 279 12.16 7.62 -11.43
N ARG A 280 11.23 7.26 -10.54
CA ARG A 280 9.87 6.87 -10.92
C ARG A 280 8.87 7.43 -9.94
N LEU A 281 7.83 8.04 -10.49
CA LEU A 281 6.72 8.55 -9.71
C LEU A 281 5.41 8.06 -10.33
N LEU A 282 4.56 7.46 -9.50
CA LEU A 282 3.23 7.00 -9.87
C LEU A 282 2.22 7.90 -9.18
N ILE A 283 1.42 8.63 -9.94
CA ILE A 283 0.38 9.53 -9.38
C ILE A 283 -0.99 9.06 -9.86
N ALA A 284 -1.84 8.66 -8.92
CA ALA A 284 -3.16 8.11 -9.21
C ALA A 284 -4.22 8.56 -8.21
N GLY A 285 -5.47 8.12 -8.44
CA GLY A 285 -6.62 8.39 -7.58
C GLY A 285 -7.43 9.62 -7.99
N ALA A 286 -6.88 10.49 -8.84
CA ALA A 286 -7.57 11.63 -9.46
C ALA A 286 -6.80 12.09 -10.70
N PRO A 287 -7.42 12.91 -11.60
CA PRO A 287 -6.73 13.51 -12.73
C PRO A 287 -5.52 14.35 -12.28
N VAL A 288 -4.40 14.23 -12.99
CA VAL A 288 -3.16 14.95 -12.72
C VAL A 288 -3.09 16.19 -13.61
N SER A 289 -2.93 17.37 -13.00
CA SER A 289 -2.85 18.61 -13.75
C SER A 289 -1.52 18.76 -14.51
N GLY A 290 -1.56 19.40 -15.69
CA GLY A 290 -0.35 19.72 -16.44
C GLY A 290 0.60 20.65 -15.68
N GLU A 291 0.08 21.50 -14.79
CA GLU A 291 0.88 22.37 -13.91
C GLU A 291 1.73 21.52 -12.95
N LEU A 292 1.11 20.56 -12.25
CA LEU A 292 1.83 19.65 -11.36
C LEU A 292 2.93 18.88 -12.13
N LEU A 293 2.61 18.36 -13.31
CA LEU A 293 3.59 17.63 -14.12
C LEU A 293 4.77 18.51 -14.53
N ALA A 294 4.52 19.79 -14.89
CA ALA A 294 5.57 20.75 -15.20
C ALA A 294 6.49 21.03 -14.01
N LYS A 295 5.93 21.22 -12.79
CA LYS A 295 6.69 21.39 -11.55
C LYS A 295 7.55 20.16 -11.24
N LEU A 296 6.98 18.99 -11.38
CA LEU A 296 7.69 17.71 -11.12
C LEU A 296 8.91 17.54 -12.03
N ARG A 297 8.82 17.94 -13.32
CA ARG A 297 9.98 17.92 -14.23
C ARG A 297 11.11 18.84 -13.77
N ILE A 298 10.78 19.94 -13.09
CA ILE A 298 11.78 20.88 -12.58
C ILE A 298 12.44 20.34 -11.31
N ILE A 299 11.64 19.83 -10.37
CA ILE A 299 12.18 19.40 -9.05
C ILE A 299 12.81 18.00 -9.10
N ALA A 300 12.38 17.14 -10.02
CA ALA A 300 12.86 15.76 -10.19
C ALA A 300 13.24 15.49 -11.64
N PRO A 301 14.34 16.08 -12.16
CA PRO A 301 14.68 16.10 -13.59
C PRO A 301 14.99 14.72 -14.19
N HIS A 302 15.29 13.73 -13.34
CA HIS A 302 15.60 12.36 -13.76
C HIS A 302 14.42 11.39 -13.56
N CYS A 303 13.26 11.92 -13.16
CA CYS A 303 12.09 11.12 -12.80
C CYS A 303 11.16 10.94 -14.00
N VAL A 304 10.82 9.69 -14.32
CA VAL A 304 9.69 9.40 -15.19
C VAL A 304 8.43 9.39 -14.33
N THR A 305 7.54 10.36 -14.56
CA THR A 305 6.24 10.42 -13.88
C THR A 305 5.20 9.71 -14.74
N HIS A 306 4.53 8.73 -14.14
CA HIS A 306 3.42 7.99 -14.73
C HIS A 306 2.12 8.37 -14.04
N THR A 307 1.03 8.38 -14.80
CA THR A 307 -0.32 8.53 -14.27
C THR A 307 -1.12 7.27 -14.56
N PRO A 308 -1.02 6.24 -13.68
CA PRO A 308 -1.84 5.04 -13.82
C PRO A 308 -3.32 5.35 -13.58
N TYR A 309 -4.17 4.77 -14.43
CA TYR A 309 -5.61 4.77 -14.27
C TYR A 309 -6.08 3.37 -13.90
N GLY A 310 -7.05 3.30 -13.00
CA GLY A 310 -7.64 2.06 -12.54
C GLY A 310 -8.50 2.28 -11.29
N ALA A 311 -8.95 1.19 -10.73
CA ALA A 311 -9.70 1.16 -9.48
C ALA A 311 -9.13 0.08 -8.56
N THR A 312 -9.61 0.01 -7.31
CA THR A 312 -9.15 -1.03 -6.38
C THR A 312 -9.39 -2.43 -6.95
N GLU A 313 -10.42 -2.60 -7.77
CA GLU A 313 -10.74 -3.85 -8.44
C GLU A 313 -9.75 -4.25 -9.52
N CYS A 314 -9.07 -3.29 -10.15
CA CYS A 314 -8.05 -3.52 -11.18
C CYS A 314 -7.16 -2.29 -11.33
N LEU A 315 -5.87 -2.43 -10.98
CA LEU A 315 -4.88 -1.35 -11.04
C LEU A 315 -3.48 -1.92 -11.32
N PRO A 316 -2.74 -1.40 -12.31
CA PRO A 316 -3.17 -0.43 -13.33
C PRO A 316 -4.02 -1.06 -14.43
N VAL A 317 -4.96 -0.30 -14.99
CA VAL A 317 -5.69 -0.66 -16.21
C VAL A 317 -5.01 -0.02 -17.43
N THR A 318 -4.74 1.29 -17.33
CA THR A 318 -3.93 2.03 -18.31
C THR A 318 -2.83 2.82 -17.60
N THR A 319 -1.87 3.28 -18.37
CA THR A 319 -0.85 4.20 -17.89
C THR A 319 -0.42 5.16 -19.02
N ILE A 320 0.00 6.37 -18.64
CA ILE A 320 0.57 7.36 -19.52
C ILE A 320 1.68 8.10 -18.78
N THR A 321 2.70 8.51 -19.49
CA THR A 321 3.79 9.32 -18.92
C THR A 321 3.46 10.81 -18.91
N ALA A 322 4.16 11.56 -18.06
CA ALA A 322 4.05 13.03 -18.03
C ALA A 322 4.38 13.67 -19.38
N ASP A 323 5.36 13.12 -20.10
CA ASP A 323 5.78 13.66 -21.40
C ASP A 323 4.68 13.50 -22.45
N GLU A 324 4.04 12.33 -22.51
CA GLU A 324 2.89 12.09 -23.38
C GLU A 324 1.68 12.98 -23.00
N LEU A 325 1.41 13.12 -21.69
CA LEU A 325 0.32 13.97 -21.20
C LEU A 325 0.53 15.45 -21.52
N LEU A 326 1.75 15.95 -21.41
CA LEU A 326 2.08 17.35 -21.71
C LEU A 326 2.18 17.64 -23.21
N GLY A 327 2.21 16.61 -24.05
CA GLY A 327 2.23 16.69 -25.49
C GLY A 327 0.82 16.87 -26.10
N GLU A 328 0.52 16.09 -27.13
CA GLU A 328 -0.75 16.15 -27.88
C GLU A 328 -1.98 15.91 -27.01
N ALA A 329 -1.89 14.98 -26.04
CA ALA A 329 -2.98 14.66 -25.13
C ALA A 329 -3.48 15.89 -24.35
N ARG A 330 -2.58 16.83 -23.99
CA ARG A 330 -2.96 18.09 -23.34
C ARG A 330 -3.80 18.97 -24.27
N GLN A 331 -3.44 19.04 -25.53
CA GLN A 331 -4.18 19.87 -26.52
C GLN A 331 -5.60 19.33 -26.70
N LEU A 332 -5.76 18.01 -26.74
CA LEU A 332 -7.07 17.37 -26.87
C LEU A 332 -7.91 17.60 -25.59
N SER A 333 -7.31 17.49 -24.41
CA SER A 333 -7.99 17.77 -23.13
C SER A 333 -8.45 19.24 -23.03
N LEU A 334 -7.63 20.20 -23.45
CA LEU A 334 -7.98 21.63 -23.49
C LEU A 334 -9.13 21.94 -24.49
N ARG A 335 -9.32 21.10 -25.51
CA ARG A 335 -10.45 21.16 -26.43
C ARG A 335 -11.71 20.47 -25.95
N GLY A 336 -11.73 20.00 -24.66
CA GLY A 336 -12.90 19.38 -24.05
C GLY A 336 -13.07 17.88 -24.33
N GLN A 337 -12.04 17.19 -24.86
CA GLN A 337 -12.10 15.75 -25.13
C GLN A 337 -11.85 14.88 -23.86
N GLY A 338 -11.87 15.49 -22.67
CA GLY A 338 -11.64 14.79 -21.42
C GLY A 338 -10.16 14.59 -21.07
N THR A 339 -9.90 13.86 -19.98
CA THR A 339 -8.53 13.56 -19.53
C THR A 339 -8.05 12.27 -20.18
N CYS A 340 -6.91 12.34 -20.88
CA CYS A 340 -6.27 11.15 -21.42
C CYS A 340 -5.75 10.26 -20.27
N VAL A 341 -6.15 9.00 -20.23
CA VAL A 341 -5.72 8.02 -19.24
C VAL A 341 -4.67 7.06 -19.80
N GLY A 342 -4.21 7.27 -21.01
CA GLY A 342 -3.15 6.49 -21.65
C GLY A 342 -3.62 5.25 -22.37
N ARG A 343 -2.74 4.26 -22.40
CA ARG A 343 -2.95 2.98 -23.11
C ARG A 343 -3.08 1.83 -22.14
N PRO A 344 -3.82 0.77 -22.52
CA PRO A 344 -3.88 -0.47 -21.73
C PRO A 344 -2.47 -0.97 -21.40
N VAL A 345 -2.27 -1.43 -20.17
CA VAL A 345 -1.04 -2.12 -19.80
C VAL A 345 -1.03 -3.53 -20.42
N SER A 346 0.16 -4.12 -20.52
CA SER A 346 0.30 -5.44 -21.14
C SER A 346 -0.62 -6.49 -20.50
N GLY A 347 -1.36 -7.23 -21.32
CA GLY A 347 -2.30 -8.26 -20.87
C GLY A 347 -3.68 -7.74 -20.42
N VAL A 348 -3.93 -6.44 -20.49
CA VAL A 348 -5.25 -5.85 -20.20
C VAL A 348 -5.95 -5.45 -21.51
N GLU A 349 -7.17 -5.95 -21.69
CA GLU A 349 -8.07 -5.56 -22.78
C GLU A 349 -9.13 -4.58 -22.26
N ILE A 350 -9.34 -3.48 -23.00
CA ILE A 350 -10.36 -2.47 -22.68
C ILE A 350 -11.38 -2.40 -23.80
N ARG A 351 -12.65 -2.44 -23.42
CA ARG A 351 -13.78 -2.22 -24.33
C ARG A 351 -14.62 -1.07 -23.83
N VAL A 352 -14.93 -0.14 -24.72
CA VAL A 352 -15.89 0.94 -24.46
C VAL A 352 -17.26 0.44 -24.90
N ILE A 353 -18.19 0.40 -23.97
CA ILE A 353 -19.56 -0.05 -24.21
C ILE A 353 -20.55 1.09 -24.00
N ARG A 354 -21.73 0.99 -24.58
CA ARG A 354 -22.84 1.87 -24.20
C ARG A 354 -23.31 1.49 -22.81
N GLU A 355 -23.67 2.49 -22.02
CA GLU A 355 -24.39 2.26 -20.78
C GLU A 355 -25.73 1.58 -21.07
N THR A 356 -25.98 0.45 -20.46
CA THR A 356 -27.19 -0.37 -20.67
C THR A 356 -27.51 -1.17 -19.42
N ASP A 357 -28.81 -1.37 -19.15
CA ASP A 357 -29.30 -2.28 -18.10
C ASP A 357 -29.36 -3.74 -18.58
N GLY A 358 -29.09 -3.99 -19.87
CA GLY A 358 -29.10 -5.31 -20.49
C GLY A 358 -27.74 -6.03 -20.43
N ALA A 359 -27.70 -7.23 -21.02
CA ALA A 359 -26.47 -7.98 -21.17
C ALA A 359 -25.45 -7.21 -22.05
N ILE A 360 -24.19 -7.21 -21.62
CA ILE A 360 -23.07 -6.67 -22.40
C ILE A 360 -22.74 -7.70 -23.47
N ALA A 361 -22.89 -7.29 -24.73
CA ALA A 361 -22.58 -8.13 -25.90
C ALA A 361 -21.09 -7.99 -26.30
#